data_2a0948e6585cc26b5e32ffc791210e85
#
_entry.id   2a0948e6585cc26b5e32ffc791210e85
#
_cell.length_a   1.000
_cell.length_b   1.000
_cell.length_c   1.000
_cell.angle_alpha   90.00
_cell.angle_beta   90.00
_cell.angle_gamma   90.00
#
_symmetry.space_group_name_H-M   'P 1'
#
loop_
_entity.id
_entity.type
_entity.pdbx_description
1 polymer ?
#
loop_
_entity_poly.entity_id
_entity_poly.type
_entity_poly.pdbx_seq_one_letter_code
_entity_poly.pdbx_strand_id
1 'polypeptide(L)'
;MPQGAIKMKLVVTIVGRDQVGIVAMVSGLLAEQRVNILNVNQNIIDGFFNMVMIAEMPDHAGIHLKELQELLRQKGEERGLEIKLQHQEIFQVMHSI
;
A
#
# COMPACT_ATOMS: atom_id res chain seq x y z
N MET A 1 -8.32 -26.31 -5.70
CA MET A 1 -8.12 -25.73 -6.06
C MET A 1 -7.50 -25.03 -6.37
N PRO A 2 -7.36 -25.09 -6.65
CA PRO A 2 -6.38 -24.50 -6.87
C PRO A 2 -6.50 -23.27 -6.85
N GLN A 3 -6.08 -22.78 -6.52
CA GLN A 3 -5.95 -21.74 -6.58
C GLN A 3 -5.37 -21.27 -7.62
N GLY A 4 -5.44 -21.40 -8.49
CA GLY A 4 -4.84 -21.09 -9.67
C GLY A 4 -4.55 -19.67 -9.92
N ALA A 5 -5.13 -18.79 -9.20
CA ALA A 5 -4.89 -17.37 -9.46
C ALA A 5 -3.48 -16.98 -9.06
N ILE A 6 -2.76 -16.33 -9.97
CA ILE A 6 -1.48 -15.74 -9.65
C ILE A 6 -1.73 -14.47 -8.86
N LYS A 7 -1.01 -14.31 -7.78
CA LYS A 7 -1.15 -13.12 -6.94
C LYS A 7 0.09 -12.27 -7.01
N MET A 8 -0.12 -10.99 -7.06
CA MET A 8 0.96 -10.03 -7.09
C MET A 8 1.19 -9.50 -5.69
N LYS A 9 2.41 -9.59 -5.21
CA LYS A 9 2.75 -9.04 -3.88
C LYS A 9 3.22 -7.61 -4.02
N LEU A 10 2.73 -6.79 -3.11
CA LEU A 10 2.92 -5.35 -3.16
C LEU A 10 3.44 -4.85 -1.83
N VAL A 11 4.17 -3.75 -1.88
CA VAL A 11 4.60 -3.03 -0.69
C VAL A 11 4.01 -1.62 -0.77
N VAL A 12 3.29 -1.24 0.27
CA VAL A 12 2.73 0.10 0.38
C VAL A 12 3.46 0.82 1.49
N THR A 13 4.03 1.98 1.18
CA THR A 13 4.71 2.79 2.19
C THR A 13 3.99 4.11 2.33
N ILE A 14 3.82 4.54 3.57
CA ILE A 14 3.12 5.79 3.89
C ILE A 14 3.98 6.59 4.84
N VAL A 15 4.24 7.83 4.47
CA VAL A 15 5.04 8.74 5.29
C VAL A 15 4.35 10.09 5.35
N GLY A 16 4.26 10.67 6.54
CA GLY A 16 3.72 12.01 6.70
C GLY A 16 3.42 12.32 8.15
N ARG A 17 2.73 13.42 8.37
CA ARG A 17 2.36 13.79 9.72
C ARG A 17 1.32 12.84 10.26
N ASP A 18 1.49 12.45 11.53
CA ASP A 18 0.51 11.61 12.18
C ASP A 18 -0.83 12.33 12.28
N GLN A 19 -1.87 11.62 11.95
CA GLN A 19 -3.22 12.16 11.96
C GLN A 19 -4.22 11.02 12.07
N VAL A 20 -5.42 11.36 12.51
CA VAL A 20 -6.47 10.37 12.68
C VAL A 20 -6.92 9.84 11.32
N GLY A 21 -7.12 8.53 11.24
CA GLY A 21 -7.77 7.92 10.09
C GLY A 21 -6.88 7.49 8.95
N ILE A 22 -5.55 7.58 9.11
CA ILE A 22 -4.65 7.16 8.02
C ILE A 22 -4.85 5.69 7.67
N VAL A 23 -4.80 4.82 8.67
CA VAL A 23 -4.92 3.38 8.44
C VAL A 23 -6.29 3.04 7.86
N ALA A 24 -7.34 3.66 8.39
CA ALA A 24 -8.69 3.41 7.90
C ALA A 24 -8.84 3.82 6.44
N MET A 25 -8.29 4.96 6.08
CA MET A 25 -8.40 5.46 4.72
C MET A 25 -7.67 4.54 3.74
N VAL A 26 -6.43 4.18 4.05
CA VAL A 26 -5.63 3.36 3.15
C VAL A 26 -6.20 1.94 3.08
N SER A 27 -6.55 1.36 4.22
CA SER A 27 -7.12 0.01 4.24
C SER A 27 -8.42 -0.05 3.46
N GLY A 28 -9.25 0.98 3.58
CA GLY A 28 -10.51 1.04 2.85
C GLY A 28 -10.30 1.08 1.34
N LEU A 29 -9.36 1.90 0.89
CA LEU A 29 -9.05 1.99 -0.54
C LEU A 29 -8.54 0.68 -1.08
N LEU A 30 -7.65 0.03 -0.33
CA LEU A 30 -7.10 -1.25 -0.75
C LEU A 30 -8.20 -2.33 -0.79
N ALA A 31 -9.06 -2.34 0.21
CA ALA A 31 -10.14 -3.32 0.26
C ALA A 31 -11.10 -3.17 -0.92
N GLU A 32 -11.40 -1.94 -1.31
CA GLU A 32 -12.27 -1.68 -2.46
C GLU A 32 -11.69 -2.27 -3.74
N GLN A 33 -10.38 -2.35 -3.82
CA GLN A 33 -9.70 -2.88 -5.01
C GLN A 33 -9.32 -4.36 -4.84
N ARG A 34 -9.87 -5.01 -3.83
CA ARG A 34 -9.65 -6.43 -3.57
C ARG A 34 -8.18 -6.74 -3.23
N VAL A 35 -7.50 -5.77 -2.67
CA VAL A 35 -6.13 -5.95 -2.21
C VAL A 35 -6.18 -6.45 -0.77
N ASN A 36 -5.55 -7.57 -0.51
CA ASN A 36 -5.52 -8.18 0.80
C ASN A 36 -4.25 -7.77 1.54
N ILE A 37 -4.41 -7.22 2.74
CA ILE A 37 -3.28 -6.80 3.56
C ILE A 37 -2.78 -7.99 4.35
N LEU A 38 -1.50 -8.31 4.18
CA LEU A 38 -0.89 -9.46 4.85
C LEU A 38 -0.14 -9.08 6.11
N ASN A 39 0.44 -7.88 6.11
CA ASN A 39 1.27 -7.45 7.23
C ASN A 39 1.32 -5.94 7.28
N VAL A 40 1.37 -5.39 8.49
CA VAL A 40 1.46 -3.95 8.68
C VAL A 40 2.49 -3.68 9.76
N ASN A 41 3.39 -2.74 9.48
CA ASN A 41 4.36 -2.29 10.44
C ASN A 41 4.31 -0.77 10.46
N GLN A 42 3.98 -0.19 11.61
CA GLN A 42 3.87 1.26 11.70
C GLN A 42 4.69 1.80 12.85
N ASN A 43 5.11 3.03 12.70
CA ASN A 43 5.98 3.72 13.64
C ASN A 43 5.61 5.18 13.67
N ILE A 44 5.59 5.77 14.85
CA ILE A 44 5.37 7.21 14.98
C ILE A 44 6.58 7.77 15.69
N ILE A 45 7.32 8.64 14.99
CA ILE A 45 8.54 9.23 15.50
C ILE A 45 8.43 10.74 15.37
N ASP A 46 8.46 11.45 16.50
CA ASP A 46 8.42 12.91 16.50
C ASP A 46 7.22 13.47 15.74
N GLY A 47 6.08 12.83 15.87
CA GLY A 47 4.86 13.29 15.20
C GLY A 47 4.77 12.90 13.73
N PHE A 48 5.75 12.14 13.23
CA PHE A 48 5.71 11.63 11.86
C PHE A 48 5.30 10.19 11.86
N PHE A 49 4.38 9.88 10.98
CA PHE A 49 3.83 8.55 10.80
C PHE A 49 4.59 7.86 9.67
N ASN A 50 5.03 6.64 9.93
CA ASN A 50 5.67 5.79 8.94
C ASN A 50 4.99 4.43 8.96
N MET A 51 4.58 3.94 7.81
CA MET A 51 3.94 2.64 7.76
C MET A 51 4.40 1.89 6.53
N VAL A 52 4.64 0.60 6.69
CA VAL A 52 4.94 -0.30 5.60
C VAL A 52 3.90 -1.42 5.66
N MET A 53 3.19 -1.62 4.57
CA MET A 53 2.24 -2.72 4.44
C MET A 53 2.73 -3.68 3.38
N ILE A 54 2.59 -4.97 3.68
CA ILE A 54 2.76 -6.00 2.67
C ILE A 54 1.36 -6.45 2.29
N ALA A 55 1.09 -6.46 1.01
CA ALA A 55 -0.25 -6.79 0.52
C ALA A 55 -0.16 -7.67 -0.71
N GLU A 56 -1.27 -8.24 -1.09
CA GLU A 56 -1.34 -9.00 -2.34
C GLU A 56 -2.64 -8.69 -3.04
N MET A 57 -2.59 -8.70 -4.38
CA MET A 57 -3.80 -8.52 -5.16
C MET A 57 -3.86 -9.61 -6.21
N PRO A 58 -5.08 -10.10 -6.52
CA PRO A 58 -5.22 -11.10 -7.58
C PRO A 58 -5.00 -10.45 -8.94
N ASP A 59 -4.54 -11.28 -9.87
CA ASP A 59 -4.32 -10.85 -11.23
C ASP A 59 -5.52 -10.19 -11.86
N HIS A 60 -6.70 -10.61 -11.47
CA HIS A 60 -7.95 -10.12 -12.04
C HIS A 60 -8.62 -9.09 -11.16
N ALA A 61 -7.86 -8.37 -10.35
CA ALA A 61 -8.40 -7.26 -9.59
C ALA A 61 -8.93 -6.20 -10.55
N GLY A 62 -9.95 -5.48 -10.15
CA GLY A 62 -10.65 -4.57 -11.04
C GLY A 62 -9.88 -3.34 -11.46
N ILE A 63 -8.66 -3.15 -10.96
CA ILE A 63 -7.88 -1.96 -11.26
C ILE A 63 -6.44 -2.37 -11.55
N HIS A 64 -5.80 -1.70 -12.50
CA HIS A 64 -4.40 -1.95 -12.81
C HIS A 64 -3.50 -1.31 -11.76
N LEU A 65 -2.30 -1.87 -11.63
CA LEU A 65 -1.35 -1.38 -10.64
C LEU A 65 -1.09 0.13 -10.76
N LYS A 66 -0.91 0.61 -11.97
CA LYS A 66 -0.66 2.04 -12.16
C LYS A 66 -1.80 2.91 -11.69
N GLU A 67 -3.02 2.45 -11.94
CA GLU A 67 -4.20 3.19 -11.50
C GLU A 67 -4.29 3.21 -9.98
N LEU A 68 -3.97 2.09 -9.35
CA LEU A 68 -3.98 2.02 -7.89
C LEU A 68 -2.88 2.91 -7.30
N GLN A 69 -1.69 2.91 -7.91
CA GLN A 69 -0.61 3.79 -7.48
C GLN A 69 -1.05 5.24 -7.51
N GLU A 70 -1.70 5.64 -8.58
CA GLU A 70 -2.14 7.03 -8.73
C GLU A 70 -3.25 7.38 -7.74
N LEU A 71 -4.18 6.46 -7.53
CA LEU A 71 -5.26 6.67 -6.57
C LEU A 71 -4.71 6.90 -5.17
N LEU A 72 -3.79 6.05 -4.74
CA LEU A 72 -3.19 6.18 -3.42
C LEU A 72 -2.38 7.46 -3.30
N ARG A 73 -1.64 7.81 -4.36
CA ARG A 73 -0.86 9.04 -4.36
C ARG A 73 -1.77 10.26 -4.18
N GLN A 74 -2.85 10.32 -4.94
CA GLN A 74 -3.78 11.45 -4.87
C GLN A 74 -4.45 11.55 -3.50
N LYS A 75 -4.91 10.42 -3.00
CA LYS A 75 -5.57 10.42 -1.70
C LYS A 75 -4.61 10.80 -0.58
N GLY A 76 -3.36 10.39 -0.71
CA GLY A 76 -2.32 10.79 0.23
C GLY A 76 -2.09 12.28 0.20
N GLU A 77 -1.94 12.84 -1.00
CA GLU A 77 -1.68 14.27 -1.14
C GLU A 77 -2.77 15.13 -0.50
N GLU A 78 -4.01 14.67 -0.56
CA GLU A 78 -5.12 15.40 0.07
C GLU A 78 -4.92 15.55 1.57
N ARG A 79 -4.12 14.70 2.17
CA ARG A 79 -3.86 14.71 3.61
C ARG A 79 -2.41 15.02 3.94
N GLY A 80 -1.62 15.41 2.95
CA GLY A 80 -0.20 15.68 3.17
C GLY A 80 0.62 14.45 3.44
N LEU A 81 0.19 13.31 2.92
CA LEU A 81 0.90 12.05 3.06
C LEU A 81 1.54 11.65 1.76
N GLU A 82 2.71 11.03 1.84
CA GLU A 82 3.35 10.42 0.68
C GLU A 82 3.07 8.93 0.73
N ILE A 83 2.27 8.44 -0.22
CA ILE A 83 1.90 7.04 -0.28
C ILE A 83 2.46 6.45 -1.55
N LYS A 84 3.28 5.41 -1.42
CA LYS A 84 3.88 4.73 -2.55
C LYS A 84 3.46 3.27 -2.55
N LEU A 85 3.17 2.77 -3.73
CA LEU A 85 2.80 1.38 -3.93
C LEU A 85 3.77 0.81 -4.95
N GLN A 86 4.44 -0.28 -4.60
CA GLN A 86 5.43 -0.89 -5.47
C GLN A 86 5.28 -2.39 -5.49
N HIS A 87 5.66 -3.00 -6.61
CA HIS A 87 5.78 -4.44 -6.68
C HIS A 87 6.86 -4.88 -5.68
N GLN A 88 6.61 -5.95 -4.96
CA GLN A 88 7.52 -6.39 -3.91
C GLN A 88 8.93 -6.63 -4.43
N GLU A 89 9.06 -7.22 -5.61
CA GLU A 89 10.38 -7.48 -6.17
C GLU A 89 11.16 -6.21 -6.42
N ILE A 90 10.48 -5.18 -6.93
CA ILE A 90 11.14 -3.90 -7.18
C ILE A 90 11.56 -3.25 -5.87
N PHE A 91 10.67 -3.31 -4.87
CA PHE A 91 10.98 -2.75 -3.56
C PHE A 91 12.20 -3.41 -2.96
N GLN A 92 12.29 -4.74 -3.04
CA GLN A 92 13.43 -5.47 -2.49
C GLN A 92 14.72 -5.10 -3.19
N VAL A 93 14.69 -4.95 -4.52
CA VAL A 93 15.87 -4.57 -5.26
C VAL A 93 16.35 -3.19 -4.85
N MET A 94 15.43 -2.25 -4.68
CA MET A 94 15.78 -0.88 -4.32
C MET A 94 16.28 -0.75 -2.89
N HIS A 95 15.89 -1.66 -2.00
CA HIS A 95 16.25 -1.60 -0.58
C HIS A 95 17.21 -2.69 -0.15
N SER A 96 17.68 -3.48 -1.09
CA SER A 96 18.66 -4.51 -0.82
C SER A 96 20.06 -3.90 -0.83
N ILE A 97 20.88 -4.34 0.07
CA ILE A 97 22.26 -3.83 0.16
C ILE A 97 23.26 -4.93 -0.02
#